data_a5300afa97a30d65d141f4d4d91cdae6
#
_entry.id   a5300afa97a30d65d141f4d4d91cdae6
#
_cell.length_a   1.000
_cell.length_b   1.000
_cell.length_c   1.000
_cell.angle_alpha   90.00
_cell.angle_beta   90.00
_cell.angle_gamma   90.00
#
_symmetry.space_group_name_H-M   'P 1'
#
loop_
_entity.id
_entity.type
_entity.pdbx_description
1 polymer ?
#
loop_
_entity_poly.entity_id
_entity_poly.type
_entity_poly.pdbx_seq_one_letter_code
_entity_poly.pdbx_strand_id
1 'polypeptide(L)'
;MRALEIIKIGSNLLKEKKIPSYILDSEMLLSKTLNKTRENILVNLDQKVDERNVEIFKKYLQRRSNNEPMAHIMEEKEFWSMKFNVNRKTLIPRPETELLVDELSRMYNKKKISILDIGTGSG
;
A
#
# COMPACT_ATOMS: atom_id res chain seq x y z
N MET A 1 5.88 -22.41 -7.35
CA MET A 1 4.91 -22.20 -6.27
C MET A 1 3.63 -21.56 -6.80
N ARG A 2 2.51 -21.93 -6.22
CA ARG A 2 1.22 -21.31 -6.54
C ARG A 2 1.01 -20.04 -5.70
N ALA A 3 0.18 -19.14 -6.20
CA ALA A 3 -0.09 -17.88 -5.52
C ALA A 3 -0.58 -18.08 -4.07
N LEU A 4 -1.47 -19.04 -3.85
CA LEU A 4 -1.98 -19.33 -2.51
C LEU A 4 -0.85 -19.72 -1.54
N GLU A 5 0.10 -20.54 -1.97
CA GLU A 5 1.23 -20.95 -1.13
C GLU A 5 2.11 -19.77 -0.76
N ILE A 6 2.37 -18.88 -1.71
CA ILE A 6 3.19 -17.69 -1.51
C ILE A 6 2.52 -16.75 -0.49
N ILE A 7 1.21 -16.53 -0.65
CA ILE A 7 0.44 -15.70 0.29
C ILE A 7 0.48 -16.29 1.69
N LYS A 8 0.33 -17.60 1.83
CA LYS A 8 0.40 -18.28 3.14
C LYS A 8 1.77 -18.12 3.80
N ILE A 9 2.83 -18.31 3.04
CA ILE A 9 4.20 -18.16 3.56
C ILE A 9 4.41 -16.71 4.03
N GLY A 10 4.01 -15.74 3.22
CA GLY A 10 4.12 -14.33 3.59
C GLY A 10 3.29 -13.97 4.81
N SER A 11 2.03 -14.42 4.86
CA SER A 11 1.14 -14.19 6.00
C SER A 11 1.71 -14.75 7.30
N ASN A 12 2.23 -15.97 7.25
CA ASN A 12 2.81 -16.61 8.44
C ASN A 12 4.04 -15.84 8.96
N LEU A 13 4.92 -15.42 8.07
CA LEU A 13 6.09 -14.64 8.47
C LEU A 13 5.69 -13.31 9.10
N LEU A 14 4.77 -12.58 8.48
CA LEU A 14 4.32 -11.29 9.01
C LEU A 14 3.55 -11.45 10.32
N LYS A 15 2.80 -12.53 10.48
CA LYS A 15 2.14 -12.85 11.73
C LYS A 15 3.14 -13.09 12.86
N GLU A 16 4.23 -13.82 12.60
CA GLU A 16 5.32 -14.02 13.56
C GLU A 16 5.98 -12.70 13.96
N LYS A 17 6.05 -11.74 13.04
CA LYS A 17 6.58 -10.40 13.31
C LYS A 17 5.55 -9.47 13.97
N LYS A 18 4.40 -10.01 14.38
CA LYS A 18 3.33 -9.28 15.08
C LYS A 18 2.73 -8.13 14.28
N ILE A 19 2.67 -8.28 12.97
CA ILE A 19 2.03 -7.30 12.08
C ILE A 19 0.55 -7.63 11.98
N PRO A 20 -0.38 -6.76 12.46
CA PRO A 20 -1.82 -7.09 12.51
C PRO A 20 -2.44 -7.37 11.14
N SER A 21 -2.01 -6.66 10.11
CA SER A 21 -2.54 -6.76 8.74
C SER A 21 -1.81 -7.82 7.90
N TYR A 22 -1.31 -8.89 8.52
CA TYR A 22 -0.43 -9.86 7.88
C TYR A 22 -1.05 -10.53 6.63
N ILE A 23 -2.34 -10.83 6.63
CA ILE A 23 -2.99 -11.46 5.48
C ILE A 23 -3.11 -10.45 4.32
N LEU A 24 -3.66 -9.28 4.59
CA LEU A 24 -3.83 -8.23 3.59
C LEU A 24 -2.48 -7.80 3.03
N ASP A 25 -1.49 -7.59 3.87
CA ASP A 25 -0.16 -7.17 3.47
C ASP A 25 0.47 -8.19 2.52
N SER A 26 0.38 -9.48 2.85
CA SER A 26 0.90 -10.55 1.98
C SER A 26 0.23 -10.55 0.60
N GLU A 27 -1.09 -10.41 0.56
CA GLU A 27 -1.84 -10.33 -0.70
C GLU A 27 -1.42 -9.11 -1.52
N MET A 28 -1.26 -7.96 -0.88
CA MET A 28 -0.86 -6.71 -1.54
C MET A 28 0.56 -6.80 -2.10
N LEU A 29 1.49 -7.41 -1.37
CA LEU A 29 2.86 -7.60 -1.82
C LEU A 29 2.91 -8.50 -3.07
N LEU A 30 2.11 -9.55 -3.12
CA LEU A 30 2.03 -10.39 -4.30
C LEU A 30 1.38 -9.65 -5.47
N SER A 31 0.37 -8.86 -5.22
CA SER A 31 -0.27 -7.98 -6.20
C SER A 31 0.77 -7.07 -6.87
N LYS A 32 1.61 -6.41 -6.07
CA LYS A 32 2.70 -5.58 -6.59
C LYS A 32 3.69 -6.39 -7.40
N THR A 33 4.08 -7.55 -6.91
CA THR A 33 5.06 -8.43 -7.56
C THR A 33 4.61 -8.84 -8.96
N LEU A 34 3.34 -9.23 -9.09
CA LEU A 34 2.78 -9.71 -10.36
C LEU A 34 2.21 -8.59 -11.23
N ASN A 35 2.18 -7.37 -10.73
CA ASN A 35 1.57 -6.21 -11.39
C ASN A 35 0.11 -6.48 -11.77
N LYS A 36 -0.63 -7.07 -10.85
CA LYS A 36 -2.05 -7.41 -10.99
C LYS A 36 -2.82 -6.82 -9.80
N THR A 37 -4.13 -6.67 -9.96
CA THR A 37 -4.96 -6.24 -8.84
C THR A 37 -5.08 -7.33 -7.79
N ARG A 38 -5.34 -6.94 -6.53
CA ARG A 38 -5.56 -7.90 -5.46
C ARG A 38 -6.73 -8.83 -5.78
N GLU A 39 -7.81 -8.29 -6.35
CA GLU A 39 -8.99 -9.05 -6.76
C GLU A 39 -8.63 -10.11 -7.81
N ASN A 40 -7.79 -9.76 -8.78
CA ASN A 40 -7.31 -10.71 -9.79
C ASN A 40 -6.53 -11.86 -9.14
N ILE A 41 -5.66 -11.56 -8.18
CA ILE A 41 -4.91 -12.57 -7.44
C ILE A 41 -5.86 -13.52 -6.70
N LEU A 42 -6.87 -12.98 -6.00
CA LEU A 42 -7.79 -13.76 -5.18
C LEU A 42 -8.69 -14.70 -6.01
N VAL A 43 -9.01 -14.34 -7.25
CA VAL A 43 -9.78 -15.24 -8.14
C VAL A 43 -8.90 -16.24 -8.87
N ASN A 44 -7.58 -16.12 -8.80
CA ASN A 44 -6.61 -16.98 -9.49
C ASN A 44 -5.55 -17.53 -8.52
N LEU A 45 -5.96 -18.00 -7.35
CA LEU A 45 -5.04 -18.50 -6.33
C LEU A 45 -4.25 -19.73 -6.76
N ASP A 46 -4.73 -20.48 -7.74
CA ASP A 46 -4.06 -21.67 -8.26
C ASP A 46 -2.99 -21.36 -9.32
N GLN A 47 -2.86 -20.09 -9.74
CA GLN A 47 -1.87 -19.74 -10.75
C GLN A 47 -0.45 -20.02 -10.26
N LYS A 48 0.40 -20.51 -11.16
CA LYS A 48 1.81 -20.70 -10.86
C LYS A 48 2.55 -19.38 -10.96
N VAL A 49 3.47 -19.18 -10.03
CA VAL A 49 4.33 -17.99 -9.99
C VAL A 49 5.75 -18.46 -10.26
N ASP A 50 6.45 -17.82 -11.20
CA ASP A 50 7.81 -18.21 -11.54
C ASP A 50 8.79 -17.85 -10.43
N GLU A 51 9.98 -18.47 -10.47
CA GLU A 51 11.00 -18.29 -9.44
C GLU A 51 11.48 -16.84 -9.33
N ARG A 52 11.54 -16.12 -10.46
CA ARG A 52 11.94 -14.71 -10.47
C ARG A 52 10.97 -13.87 -9.66
N ASN A 53 9.66 -14.07 -9.85
CA ASN A 53 8.64 -13.33 -9.10
C ASN A 53 8.62 -13.76 -7.64
N VAL A 54 8.87 -15.03 -7.32
CA VAL A 54 9.01 -15.48 -5.94
C VAL A 54 10.15 -14.74 -5.23
N GLU A 55 11.28 -14.56 -5.88
CA GLU A 55 12.40 -13.82 -5.31
C GLU A 55 12.09 -12.33 -5.11
N ILE A 56 11.37 -11.72 -6.04
CA ILE A 56 10.92 -10.33 -5.91
C ILE A 56 9.96 -10.19 -4.72
N PHE A 57 9.01 -11.11 -4.60
CA PHE A 57 8.08 -11.15 -3.47
C PHE A 57 8.83 -11.27 -2.14
N LYS A 58 9.83 -12.14 -2.05
CA LYS A 58 10.64 -12.30 -0.84
C LYS A 58 11.33 -11.01 -0.44
N LYS A 59 11.83 -10.22 -1.39
CA LYS A 59 12.45 -8.92 -1.11
C LYS A 59 11.44 -7.95 -0.51
N TYR A 60 10.25 -7.84 -1.07
CA TYR A 60 9.19 -7.00 -0.51
C TYR A 60 8.76 -7.49 0.87
N LEU A 61 8.63 -8.80 1.03
CA LEU A 61 8.27 -9.41 2.30
C LEU A 61 9.29 -9.07 3.40
N GLN A 62 10.57 -9.13 3.09
CA GLN A 62 11.63 -8.78 4.02
C GLN A 62 11.53 -7.31 4.44
N ARG A 63 11.28 -6.41 3.50
CA ARG A 63 11.09 -4.99 3.80
C ARG A 63 9.93 -4.80 4.78
N ARG A 64 8.80 -5.45 4.52
CA ARG A 64 7.63 -5.35 5.41
C ARG A 64 7.90 -5.97 6.78
N SER A 65 8.59 -7.10 6.82
CA SER A 65 8.94 -7.76 8.09
C SER A 65 9.84 -6.90 8.97
N ASN A 66 10.57 -5.97 8.38
CA ASN A 66 11.38 -4.98 9.10
C ASN A 66 10.58 -3.72 9.46
N ASN A 67 9.25 -3.80 9.44
CA ASN A 67 8.31 -2.72 9.75
C ASN A 67 8.34 -1.52 8.80
N GLU A 68 8.83 -1.68 7.57
CA GLU A 68 8.69 -0.64 6.57
C GLU A 68 7.21 -0.47 6.23
N PRO A 69 6.67 0.77 6.22
CA PRO A 69 5.24 0.98 5.92
C PRO A 69 4.85 0.46 4.54
N MET A 70 3.68 -0.17 4.44
CA MET A 70 3.18 -0.69 3.16
C MET A 70 3.13 0.38 2.08
N ALA A 71 2.74 1.62 2.42
CA ALA A 71 2.69 2.71 1.45
C ALA A 71 4.06 3.01 0.83
N HIS A 72 5.15 2.86 1.57
CA HIS A 72 6.51 3.04 1.05
C HIS A 72 6.92 1.89 0.13
N ILE A 73 6.54 0.65 0.45
CA ILE A 73 6.84 -0.52 -0.39
C ILE A 73 6.02 -0.46 -1.68
N MET A 74 4.74 -0.15 -1.56
CA MET A 74 3.83 -0.03 -2.71
C MET A 74 4.08 1.22 -3.54
N GLU A 75 4.75 2.22 -2.96
CA GLU A 75 5.06 3.52 -3.55
C GLU A 75 3.81 4.36 -3.86
N GLU A 76 2.68 4.03 -3.24
CA GLU A 76 1.47 4.82 -3.37
C GLU A 76 0.61 4.72 -2.11
N LYS A 77 -0.20 5.74 -1.87
CA LYS A 77 -1.17 5.79 -0.78
C LYS A 77 -2.41 6.52 -1.25
N GLU A 78 -3.57 5.96 -0.98
CA GLU A 78 -4.85 6.63 -1.23
C GLU A 78 -5.08 7.68 -0.15
N PHE A 79 -5.39 8.89 -0.59
CA PHE A 79 -5.71 10.02 0.28
C PHE A 79 -6.82 10.83 -0.38
N TRP A 80 -7.95 11.03 0.32
CA TRP A 80 -9.13 11.72 -0.19
C TRP A 80 -9.57 11.20 -1.56
N SER A 81 -9.65 9.87 -1.68
CA SER A 81 -9.98 9.12 -2.91
C SER A 81 -9.03 9.35 -4.08
N MET A 82 -7.86 9.95 -3.85
CA MET A 82 -6.80 10.12 -4.85
C MET A 82 -5.57 9.33 -4.44
N LYS A 83 -4.86 8.78 -5.43
CA LYS A 83 -3.61 8.06 -5.17
C LYS A 83 -2.42 9.00 -5.24
N PHE A 84 -1.59 8.99 -4.21
CA PHE A 84 -0.35 9.76 -4.14
C PHE A 84 0.85 8.84 -4.16
N ASN A 85 1.89 9.23 -4.91
CA ASN A 85 3.16 8.53 -4.87
C ASN A 85 3.90 8.87 -3.59
N VAL A 86 4.29 7.84 -2.85
CA VAL A 86 5.06 7.98 -1.61
C VAL A 86 6.27 7.06 -1.62
N ASN A 87 7.29 7.40 -0.84
CA ASN A 87 8.49 6.60 -0.68
C ASN A 87 9.06 6.79 0.73
N ARG A 88 10.24 6.24 1.02
CA ARG A 88 10.87 6.33 2.34
C ARG A 88 11.13 7.76 2.81
N LYS A 89 11.27 8.71 1.89
CA LYS A 89 11.60 10.11 2.17
C LYS A 89 10.36 10.99 2.37
N THR A 90 9.17 10.47 2.09
CA THR A 90 7.92 11.21 2.10
C THR A 90 7.05 10.76 3.27
N LEU A 91 6.49 11.71 4.02
CA LEU A 91 5.49 11.40 5.04
C LEU A 91 4.24 10.85 4.37
N ILE A 92 3.75 9.70 4.85
CA ILE A 92 2.53 9.08 4.36
C ILE A 92 1.33 9.96 4.75
N PRO A 93 0.47 10.35 3.77
CA PRO A 93 -0.76 11.08 4.09
C PRO A 93 -1.61 10.37 5.14
N ARG A 94 -2.11 11.09 6.13
CA ARG A 94 -2.89 10.53 7.23
C ARG A 94 -4.38 10.72 6.98
N PRO A 95 -5.23 9.72 7.34
CA PRO A 95 -6.68 9.81 7.17
C PRO A 95 -7.29 11.03 7.86
N GLU A 96 -6.77 11.44 9.00
CA GLU A 96 -7.27 12.59 9.77
C GLU A 96 -7.17 13.89 8.97
N THR A 97 -6.19 14.03 8.08
CA THR A 97 -6.02 15.20 7.23
C THR A 97 -7.12 15.32 6.18
N GLU A 98 -7.77 14.21 5.81
CA GLU A 98 -8.91 14.22 4.89
C GLU A 98 -10.08 15.05 5.43
N LEU A 99 -10.27 15.06 6.75
CA LEU A 99 -11.31 15.87 7.41
C LEU A 99 -11.07 17.35 7.16
N LEU A 100 -9.81 17.79 7.17
CA LEU A 100 -9.45 19.17 6.87
C LEU A 100 -9.80 19.53 5.42
N VAL A 101 -9.48 18.63 4.47
CA VAL A 101 -9.80 18.83 3.05
C VAL A 101 -11.30 18.91 2.84
N ASP A 102 -12.08 18.03 3.46
CA ASP A 102 -13.53 18.03 3.38
C ASP A 102 -14.11 19.35 3.91
N GLU A 103 -13.63 19.83 5.05
CA GLU A 103 -14.10 21.06 5.66
C GLU A 103 -13.80 22.27 4.78
N LEU A 104 -12.59 22.37 4.23
CA LEU A 104 -12.21 23.44 3.32
C LEU A 104 -13.05 23.43 2.04
N SER A 105 -13.29 22.25 1.49
CA SER A 105 -14.11 22.07 0.27
C SER A 105 -15.56 22.51 0.52
N ARG A 106 -16.11 22.21 1.69
CA ARG A 106 -17.47 22.62 2.08
C ARG A 106 -17.59 24.12 2.28
N MET A 107 -16.64 24.73 2.99
CA MET A 107 -16.65 26.16 3.34
C MET A 107 -16.44 27.06 2.11
N TYR A 108 -15.61 26.64 1.16
CA TYR A 108 -15.15 27.48 0.06
C TYR A 108 -15.58 26.97 -1.32
N ASN A 109 -16.58 26.10 -1.37
CA ASN A 109 -17.12 25.60 -2.63
C ASN A 109 -17.61 26.76 -3.51
N LYS A 110 -17.20 26.77 -4.79
CA LYS A 110 -17.52 27.80 -5.79
C LYS A 110 -16.94 29.19 -5.49
N LYS A 111 -16.02 29.32 -4.54
CA LYS A 111 -15.31 30.58 -4.28
C LYS A 111 -13.89 30.50 -4.82
N LYS A 112 -13.41 31.62 -5.38
CA LYS A 112 -12.00 31.75 -5.72
C LYS A 112 -11.24 32.19 -4.48
N ILE A 113 -10.32 31.34 -4.00
CA ILE A 113 -9.49 31.61 -2.84
C ILE A 113 -8.03 31.22 -3.15
N SER A 114 -7.12 31.82 -2.39
CA SER A 114 -5.72 31.42 -2.38
C SER A 114 -5.45 30.64 -1.10
N ILE A 115 -4.82 29.48 -1.25
CA ILE A 115 -4.47 28.61 -0.12
C ILE A 115 -2.96 28.40 -0.11
N LEU A 116 -2.35 28.57 1.09
CA LEU A 116 -0.95 28.22 1.32
C LEU A 116 -0.91 26.91 2.11
N ASP A 117 -0.28 25.89 1.52
CA ASP A 117 -0.03 24.61 2.16
C ASP A 117 1.45 24.53 2.55
N ILE A 118 1.74 24.54 3.84
CA ILE A 118 3.11 24.46 4.37
C ILE A 118 3.38 23.01 4.76
N GLY A 119 4.47 22.43 4.23
CA GLY A 119 4.83 21.06 4.51
C GLY A 119 3.96 20.07 3.73
N THR A 120 3.78 20.32 2.44
CA THR A 120 2.87 19.54 1.57
C THR A 120 3.26 18.06 1.44
N GLY A 121 4.53 17.69 1.62
CA GLY A 121 4.99 16.31 1.50
C GLY A 121 4.85 15.79 0.06
N SER A 122 3.98 14.78 -0.15
CA SER A 122 3.72 14.17 -1.46
C SER A 122 2.78 14.98 -2.35
N GLY A 123 2.28 16.08 -1.86
CA GLY A 123 1.31 16.91 -2.55
C GLY A 123 -0.10 16.65 -2.10
#